data_f2fb915e02dd7ddb4a79d2c27051b341
#
_entry.id   f2fb915e02dd7ddb4a79d2c27051b341
#
_cell.length_a   1.000
_cell.length_b   1.000
_cell.length_c   1.000
_cell.angle_alpha   90.00
_cell.angle_beta   90.00
_cell.angle_gamma   90.00
#
_symmetry.space_group_name_H-M   'P 1'
#
loop_
_entity.id
_entity.type
_entity.pdbx_description
1 polymer ?
#
loop_
_entity_poly.entity_id
_entity_poly.type
_entity_poly.pdbx_seq_one_letter_code
_entity_poly.pdbx_strand_id
1 'polypeptide(L)'
;MCIIITLDMAKLLATDLDGTLFYPGQIKTCIPKKNIRFLQRWIDSGNRLIVITSRSHEFVDKLKDEIKRPFDVVACSSAEIYADGKLLRDVAIPNKTLSEILTIINDDLKPLSYMMTTKGYPCIINANREVGNFFLFFYRIWKFFQFKREEPFIVSNEKFLEQLNNGRVYKIMIFFGLGHSKNKFTKELNKQFRSKYSMLEFSWTTKVIEITPYGCNKGMGLKYYTEAMGFKKEDVYVVGDSGNDISMFTEFYENSYCMRHAYTSVRKYAKHTVSRVYKLEKMLLKGDNKNE
;
A
#
# COMPACT_ATOMS: atom_id res chain seq x y z
N MET A 1 -30.49 22.92 32.90
CA MET A 1 -30.59 22.50 31.50
C MET A 1 -29.16 22.28 31.03
N CYS A 2 -28.66 21.02 31.13
CA CYS A 2 -27.33 20.67 30.63
C CYS A 2 -27.36 20.65 29.11
N ILE A 3 -26.66 21.59 28.49
CA ILE A 3 -26.37 21.52 27.06
C ILE A 3 -25.37 20.37 26.91
N ILE A 4 -25.86 19.21 26.46
CA ILE A 4 -25.00 18.13 25.98
C ILE A 4 -24.42 18.64 24.63
N ILE A 5 -23.21 19.23 24.68
CA ILE A 5 -22.43 19.46 23.52
C ILE A 5 -22.00 18.03 23.06
N THR A 6 -22.74 17.47 22.13
CA THR A 6 -22.26 16.33 21.37
C THR A 6 -21.05 16.84 20.60
N LEU A 7 -19.84 16.58 21.12
CA LEU A 7 -18.61 16.68 20.34
C LEU A 7 -18.80 15.73 19.16
N ASP A 8 -19.06 16.32 18.00
CA ASP A 8 -19.12 15.58 16.74
C ASP A 8 -17.79 14.82 16.63
N MET A 9 -17.85 13.48 16.66
CA MET A 9 -16.64 12.66 16.66
C MET A 9 -15.92 12.91 15.33
N ALA A 10 -14.62 13.19 15.40
CA ALA A 10 -13.80 13.42 14.22
C ALA A 10 -13.95 12.27 13.21
N LYS A 11 -14.26 12.58 11.96
CA LYS A 11 -14.36 11.60 10.87
C LYS A 11 -12.96 11.26 10.36
N LEU A 12 -12.78 10.04 9.86
CA LEU A 12 -11.53 9.56 9.29
C LEU A 12 -11.67 9.36 7.78
N LEU A 13 -10.83 10.02 6.99
CA LEU A 13 -10.65 9.72 5.57
C LEU A 13 -9.42 8.84 5.38
N ALA A 14 -9.63 7.62 4.92
CA ALA A 14 -8.59 6.66 4.58
C ALA A 14 -8.46 6.57 3.04
N THR A 15 -7.33 6.96 2.50
CA THR A 15 -7.14 7.04 1.05
C THR A 15 -5.93 6.26 0.59
N ASP A 16 -6.12 5.48 -0.48
CA ASP A 16 -5.00 4.94 -1.24
C ASP A 16 -4.23 6.07 -1.96
N LEU A 17 -3.05 5.77 -2.42
CA LEU A 17 -2.12 6.72 -3.03
C LEU A 17 -2.07 6.57 -4.56
N ASP A 18 -1.61 5.41 -5.06
CA ASP A 18 -1.34 5.18 -6.48
C ASP A 18 -2.63 4.85 -7.26
N GLY A 19 -3.00 5.69 -8.20
CA GLY A 19 -4.28 5.58 -8.89
C GLY A 19 -5.42 6.32 -8.20
N THR A 20 -5.26 6.73 -6.94
CA THR A 20 -6.27 7.39 -6.12
C THR A 20 -5.92 8.85 -5.86
N LEU A 21 -4.98 9.15 -4.97
CA LEU A 21 -4.45 10.51 -4.80
C LEU A 21 -3.57 10.94 -5.97
N PHE A 22 -2.74 10.03 -6.50
CA PHE A 22 -2.00 10.17 -7.74
C PHE A 22 -2.84 9.60 -8.88
N TYR A 23 -3.26 10.44 -9.84
CA TYR A 23 -4.07 9.95 -10.95
C TYR A 23 -3.26 9.14 -11.95
N PRO A 24 -3.85 8.11 -12.57
CA PRO A 24 -3.21 7.37 -13.64
C PRO A 24 -2.83 8.30 -14.81
N GLY A 25 -1.69 8.03 -15.44
CA GLY A 25 -1.24 8.76 -16.64
C GLY A 25 -0.63 10.14 -16.38
N GLN A 26 -0.43 10.54 -15.13
CA GLN A 26 0.33 11.74 -14.82
C GLN A 26 1.84 11.50 -15.02
N ILE A 27 2.50 12.44 -15.69
CA ILE A 27 3.96 12.40 -15.90
C ILE A 27 4.71 12.52 -14.57
N LYS A 28 4.16 13.30 -13.61
CA LYS A 28 4.72 13.45 -12.26
C LYS A 28 3.79 12.81 -11.26
N THR A 29 4.31 11.92 -10.41
CA THR A 29 3.62 11.45 -9.23
C THR A 29 3.59 12.59 -8.20
N CYS A 30 2.54 13.37 -8.24
CA CYS A 30 2.26 14.43 -7.28
C CYS A 30 0.76 14.44 -6.99
N ILE A 31 0.41 14.91 -5.81
CA ILE A 31 -1.00 15.08 -5.47
C ILE A 31 -1.52 16.31 -6.22
N PRO A 32 -2.60 16.19 -7.02
CA PRO A 32 -3.18 17.34 -7.70
C PRO A 32 -3.62 18.43 -6.72
N LYS A 33 -3.40 19.70 -7.08
CA LYS A 33 -3.73 20.85 -6.21
C LYS A 33 -5.16 20.83 -5.64
N LYS A 34 -6.14 20.33 -6.40
CA LYS A 34 -7.53 20.22 -5.93
C LYS A 34 -7.67 19.17 -4.83
N ASN A 35 -6.96 18.04 -4.92
CA ASN A 35 -6.93 17.05 -3.85
C ASN A 35 -6.24 17.63 -2.61
N ILE A 36 -5.07 18.29 -2.76
CA ILE A 36 -4.37 18.93 -1.63
C ILE A 36 -5.31 19.89 -0.88
N ARG A 37 -6.00 20.79 -1.61
CA ARG A 37 -6.92 21.76 -1.00
C ARG A 37 -8.07 21.08 -0.24
N PHE A 38 -8.62 20.00 -0.79
CA PHE A 38 -9.66 19.23 -0.11
C PHE A 38 -9.11 18.57 1.16
N LEU A 39 -7.96 17.89 1.07
CA LEU A 39 -7.34 17.24 2.24
C LEU A 39 -7.01 18.25 3.35
N GLN A 40 -6.52 19.44 2.98
CA GLN A 40 -6.27 20.52 3.94
C GLN A 40 -7.57 20.95 4.63
N ARG A 41 -8.65 21.24 3.87
CA ARG A 41 -9.95 21.61 4.46
C ARG A 41 -10.53 20.49 5.32
N TRP A 42 -10.39 19.24 4.89
CA TRP A 42 -10.80 18.07 5.66
C TRP A 42 -10.14 18.04 7.05
N ILE A 43 -8.82 18.22 7.09
CA ILE A 43 -8.04 18.23 8.34
C ILE A 43 -8.35 19.49 9.16
N ASP A 44 -8.40 20.66 8.52
CA ASP A 44 -8.69 21.94 9.19
C ASP A 44 -10.10 21.99 9.81
N SER A 45 -11.03 21.13 9.36
CA SER A 45 -12.36 20.92 9.95
C SER A 45 -12.35 19.96 11.15
N GLY A 46 -11.19 19.60 11.70
CA GLY A 46 -11.06 18.71 12.86
C GLY A 46 -11.10 17.22 12.54
N ASN A 47 -11.15 16.85 11.25
CA ASN A 47 -11.16 15.45 10.83
C ASN A 47 -9.74 14.89 10.67
N ARG A 48 -9.61 13.56 10.65
CA ARG A 48 -8.31 12.89 10.43
C ARG A 48 -8.17 12.36 9.01
N LEU A 49 -6.93 12.35 8.54
CA LEU A 49 -6.52 11.77 7.28
C LEU A 49 -5.52 10.64 7.55
N ILE A 50 -5.71 9.50 6.90
CA ILE A 50 -4.73 8.44 6.84
C ILE A 50 -4.45 8.03 5.38
N VAL A 51 -3.18 7.97 5.01
CA VAL A 51 -2.74 7.46 3.70
C VAL A 51 -2.42 5.98 3.84
N ILE A 52 -3.04 5.15 3.01
CA ILE A 52 -2.87 3.69 3.04
C ILE A 52 -2.25 3.23 1.73
N THR A 53 -1.06 2.64 1.78
CA THR A 53 -0.32 2.29 0.58
C THR A 53 0.52 1.02 0.74
N SER A 54 0.87 0.39 -0.38
CA SER A 54 1.89 -0.65 -0.42
C SER A 54 3.32 -0.11 -0.49
N ARG A 55 3.48 1.22 -0.60
CA ARG A 55 4.80 1.88 -0.54
C ARG A 55 5.32 1.95 0.88
N SER A 56 6.62 2.24 1.00
CA SER A 56 7.27 2.43 2.30
C SER A 56 6.81 3.72 3.00
N HIS A 57 7.01 3.78 4.31
CA HIS A 57 6.75 4.98 5.10
C HIS A 57 7.60 6.18 4.62
N GLU A 58 8.86 5.95 4.30
CA GLU A 58 9.80 7.00 3.86
C GLU A 58 9.35 7.68 2.55
N PHE A 59 8.66 6.94 1.69
CA PHE A 59 8.04 7.54 0.51
C PHE A 59 6.87 8.44 0.88
N VAL A 60 5.99 7.96 1.76
CA VAL A 60 4.77 8.69 2.17
C VAL A 60 5.14 9.93 2.97
N ASP A 61 6.19 9.87 3.77
CA ASP A 61 6.65 10.99 4.60
C ASP A 61 6.96 12.25 3.76
N LYS A 62 7.45 12.07 2.52
CA LYS A 62 7.68 13.18 1.58
C LYS A 62 6.40 13.92 1.18
N LEU A 63 5.22 13.31 1.33
CA LEU A 63 3.94 13.97 1.03
C LEU A 63 3.54 15.00 2.09
N LYS A 64 4.20 15.01 3.25
CA LYS A 64 4.01 16.03 4.29
C LYS A 64 4.31 17.42 3.75
N ASP A 65 5.33 17.55 2.89
CA ASP A 65 5.69 18.82 2.25
C ASP A 65 4.67 19.29 1.23
N GLU A 66 3.92 18.35 0.62
CA GLU A 66 2.87 18.67 -0.34
C GLU A 66 1.54 19.01 0.36
N ILE A 67 1.13 18.19 1.33
CA ILE A 67 -0.16 18.33 2.04
C ILE A 67 -0.08 19.47 3.06
N LYS A 68 1.07 19.67 3.72
CA LYS A 68 1.33 20.72 4.74
C LYS A 68 0.32 20.68 5.91
N ARG A 69 -0.15 19.50 6.24
CA ARG A 69 -1.01 19.20 7.38
C ARG A 69 -0.63 17.82 7.92
N PRO A 70 -0.85 17.57 9.23
CA PRO A 70 -0.58 16.25 9.80
C PRO A 70 -1.50 15.19 9.19
N PHE A 71 -0.97 13.99 8.96
CA PHE A 71 -1.73 12.82 8.57
C PHE A 71 -1.02 11.56 9.04
N ASP A 72 -1.78 10.49 9.17
CA ASP A 72 -1.30 9.19 9.59
C ASP A 72 -1.02 8.29 8.39
N VAL A 73 -0.30 7.20 8.61
CA VAL A 73 0.18 6.34 7.52
C VAL A 73 0.02 4.87 7.85
N VAL A 74 -0.57 4.12 6.91
CA VAL A 74 -0.47 2.67 6.81
C VAL A 74 0.42 2.37 5.61
N ALA A 75 1.65 1.97 5.86
CA ALA A 75 2.68 1.70 4.86
C ALA A 75 2.93 0.20 4.69
N CYS A 76 3.63 -0.18 3.62
CA CYS A 76 4.03 -1.56 3.31
C CYS A 76 2.86 -2.56 3.41
N SER A 77 1.67 -2.18 2.85
CA SER A 77 0.43 -2.98 2.96
C SER A 77 0.01 -3.29 4.39
N SER A 78 0.27 -2.39 5.35
CA SER A 78 0.03 -2.46 6.80
C SER A 78 1.09 -3.18 7.65
N ALA A 79 2.23 -3.50 7.09
CA ALA A 79 3.36 -3.98 7.90
C ALA A 79 3.85 -2.89 8.87
N GLU A 80 3.75 -1.63 8.47
CA GLU A 80 4.03 -0.46 9.32
C GLU A 80 2.79 0.43 9.42
N ILE A 81 2.45 0.88 10.64
CA ILE A 81 1.37 1.84 10.90
C ILE A 81 1.92 2.93 11.80
N TYR A 82 1.74 4.17 11.39
CA TYR A 82 2.12 5.37 12.14
C TYR A 82 0.89 6.21 12.44
N ALA A 83 0.73 6.56 13.72
CA ALA A 83 -0.31 7.46 14.21
C ALA A 83 0.32 8.57 15.03
N ASP A 84 -0.06 9.83 14.78
CA ASP A 84 0.49 11.02 15.45
C ASP A 84 2.03 11.06 15.45
N GLY A 85 2.63 10.61 14.34
CA GLY A 85 4.08 10.52 14.17
C GLY A 85 4.77 9.38 14.93
N LYS A 86 4.01 8.54 15.65
CA LYS A 86 4.54 7.39 16.41
C LYS A 86 4.26 6.09 15.69
N LEU A 87 5.21 5.17 15.77
CA LEU A 87 5.06 3.80 15.25
C LEU A 87 4.09 3.03 16.14
N LEU A 88 2.92 2.68 15.58
CA LEU A 88 1.85 1.95 16.25
C LEU A 88 1.94 0.43 15.99
N ARG A 89 2.38 0.06 14.80
CA ARG A 89 2.55 -1.35 14.39
C ARG A 89 3.82 -1.48 13.53
N ASP A 90 4.57 -2.57 13.76
CA ASP A 90 5.77 -2.93 13.00
C ASP A 90 5.85 -4.46 12.93
N VAL A 91 5.49 -5.02 11.79
CA VAL A 91 5.46 -6.48 11.56
C VAL A 91 6.35 -6.83 10.38
N ALA A 92 7.46 -7.50 10.64
CA ALA A 92 8.42 -7.93 9.63
C ALA A 92 8.31 -9.44 9.35
N ILE A 93 8.75 -9.85 8.17
CA ILE A 93 8.95 -11.26 7.82
C ILE A 93 10.14 -11.77 8.63
N PRO A 94 10.05 -12.93 9.32
CA PRO A 94 11.21 -13.50 10.01
C PRO A 94 12.34 -13.85 9.04
N ASN A 95 13.52 -13.31 9.26
CA ASN A 95 14.67 -13.44 8.34
C ASN A 95 15.01 -14.90 8.01
N LYS A 96 15.03 -15.78 9.03
CA LYS A 96 15.30 -17.21 8.85
C LYS A 96 14.28 -17.87 7.92
N THR A 97 12.99 -17.58 8.11
CA THR A 97 11.91 -18.10 7.26
C THR A 97 12.03 -17.58 5.84
N LEU A 98 12.35 -16.29 5.68
CA LEU A 98 12.53 -15.70 4.36
C LEU A 98 13.73 -16.32 3.63
N SER A 99 14.86 -16.50 4.30
CA SER A 99 16.05 -17.14 3.71
C SER A 99 15.77 -18.58 3.27
N GLU A 100 15.05 -19.37 4.08
CA GLU A 100 14.61 -20.72 3.71
C GLU A 100 13.74 -20.73 2.45
N ILE A 101 12.73 -19.84 2.38
CA ILE A 101 11.84 -19.71 1.23
C ILE A 101 12.63 -19.32 -0.03
N LEU A 102 13.54 -18.34 0.08
CA LEU A 102 14.33 -17.90 -1.06
C LEU A 102 15.26 -18.96 -1.58
N THR A 103 15.83 -19.79 -0.70
CA THR A 103 16.65 -20.94 -1.12
C THR A 103 15.81 -21.92 -1.95
N ILE A 104 14.65 -22.35 -1.46
CA ILE A 104 13.74 -23.24 -2.20
C ILE A 104 13.35 -22.64 -3.58
N ILE A 105 12.96 -21.37 -3.58
CA ILE A 105 12.56 -20.68 -4.82
C ILE A 105 13.74 -20.57 -5.79
N ASN A 106 14.93 -20.30 -5.30
CA ASN A 106 16.11 -20.18 -6.15
C ASN A 106 16.49 -21.51 -6.82
N ASP A 107 16.44 -22.60 -6.05
CA ASP A 107 16.80 -23.93 -6.56
C ASP A 107 15.77 -24.44 -7.58
N ASP A 108 14.49 -24.29 -7.30
CA ASP A 108 13.41 -24.83 -8.10
C ASP A 108 13.02 -23.95 -9.29
N LEU A 109 12.96 -22.62 -9.10
CA LEU A 109 12.36 -21.70 -10.07
C LEU A 109 13.37 -20.78 -10.77
N LYS A 110 14.55 -20.60 -10.21
CA LYS A 110 15.64 -19.76 -10.77
C LYS A 110 15.10 -18.38 -11.20
N PRO A 111 14.62 -17.55 -10.27
CA PRO A 111 14.05 -16.26 -10.60
C PRO A 111 15.09 -15.31 -11.21
N LEU A 112 14.60 -14.30 -11.93
CA LEU A 112 15.45 -13.29 -12.57
C LEU A 112 15.99 -12.28 -11.57
N SER A 113 15.12 -11.83 -10.66
CA SER A 113 15.47 -10.83 -9.65
C SER A 113 14.56 -10.90 -8.45
N TYR A 114 15.06 -10.35 -7.36
CA TYR A 114 14.33 -10.11 -6.12
C TYR A 114 14.26 -8.62 -5.85
N MET A 115 13.14 -8.13 -5.37
CA MET A 115 12.97 -6.77 -4.88
C MET A 115 12.45 -6.82 -3.45
N MET A 116 13.19 -6.22 -2.53
CA MET A 116 12.92 -6.24 -1.11
C MET A 116 12.62 -4.84 -0.60
N THR A 117 11.62 -4.70 0.27
CA THR A 117 11.34 -3.49 1.05
C THR A 117 11.69 -3.76 2.50
N THR A 118 12.57 -2.96 3.07
CA THR A 118 13.01 -3.08 4.46
C THR A 118 12.93 -1.72 5.16
N LYS A 119 13.02 -1.72 6.47
CA LYS A 119 13.13 -0.48 7.23
C LYS A 119 14.38 0.31 6.81
N GLY A 120 14.20 1.57 6.42
CA GLY A 120 15.28 2.44 5.96
C GLY A 120 15.72 2.22 4.51
N TYR A 121 15.25 1.15 3.84
CA TYR A 121 15.53 0.88 2.43
C TYR A 121 14.26 0.47 1.71
N PRO A 122 13.54 1.40 1.09
CA PRO A 122 12.25 1.14 0.48
C PRO A 122 12.30 0.17 -0.70
N CYS A 123 13.44 0.07 -1.38
CA CYS A 123 13.60 -0.83 -2.49
C CYS A 123 15.05 -1.26 -2.68
N ILE A 124 15.36 -2.52 -2.37
CA ILE A 124 16.64 -3.14 -2.66
C ILE A 124 16.41 -4.24 -3.70
N ILE A 125 17.17 -4.20 -4.79
CA ILE A 125 17.06 -5.16 -5.88
C ILE A 125 18.31 -6.01 -5.94
N ASN A 126 18.13 -7.34 -5.96
CA ASN A 126 19.12 -8.32 -6.28
C ASN A 126 18.83 -8.92 -7.66
N ALA A 127 19.80 -8.89 -8.56
CA ALA A 127 19.74 -9.55 -9.87
C ALA A 127 20.41 -10.93 -9.76
N ASN A 128 19.63 -11.97 -9.89
CA ASN A 128 20.10 -13.34 -9.67
C ASN A 128 20.95 -13.91 -10.83
N ARG A 129 21.06 -13.22 -11.99
CA ARG A 129 21.78 -13.67 -13.19
C ARG A 129 22.12 -12.48 -14.10
N GLU A 130 23.04 -12.71 -15.07
CA GLU A 130 23.33 -11.72 -16.13
C GLU A 130 22.09 -11.23 -16.86
N VAL A 131 21.12 -12.14 -17.13
CA VAL A 131 19.80 -11.78 -17.70
C VAL A 131 19.02 -10.84 -16.80
N GLY A 132 19.13 -11.00 -15.48
CA GLY A 132 18.54 -10.10 -14.50
C GLY A 132 19.15 -8.69 -14.56
N ASN A 133 20.46 -8.58 -14.75
CA ASN A 133 21.14 -7.29 -14.92
C ASN A 133 20.70 -6.57 -16.19
N PHE A 134 20.51 -7.31 -17.29
CA PHE A 134 19.99 -6.78 -18.55
C PHE A 134 18.55 -6.29 -18.39
N PHE A 135 17.69 -7.06 -17.73
CA PHE A 135 16.33 -6.64 -17.40
C PHE A 135 16.31 -5.38 -16.53
N LEU A 136 17.18 -5.28 -15.54
CA LEU A 136 17.28 -4.08 -14.68
C LEU A 136 17.78 -2.86 -15.46
N PHE A 137 18.67 -3.02 -16.43
CA PHE A 137 19.09 -1.95 -17.31
C PHE A 137 17.92 -1.37 -18.11
N PHE A 138 17.10 -2.23 -18.76
CA PHE A 138 15.92 -1.79 -19.49
C PHE A 138 14.84 -1.23 -18.57
N TYR A 139 14.66 -1.80 -17.38
CA TYR A 139 13.75 -1.28 -16.37
C TYR A 139 14.15 0.12 -15.93
N ARG A 140 15.45 0.41 -15.73
CA ARG A 140 15.96 1.76 -15.45
C ARG A 140 15.66 2.73 -16.57
N ILE A 141 15.90 2.33 -17.81
CA ILE A 141 15.60 3.17 -18.99
C ILE A 141 14.10 3.44 -19.07
N TRP A 142 13.27 2.42 -18.94
CA TRP A 142 11.81 2.56 -18.98
C TRP A 142 11.29 3.47 -17.86
N LYS A 143 11.84 3.35 -16.66
CA LYS A 143 11.52 4.22 -15.53
C LYS A 143 11.96 5.66 -15.75
N PHE A 144 13.13 5.88 -16.30
CA PHE A 144 13.62 7.22 -16.65
C PHE A 144 12.64 7.95 -17.60
N PHE A 145 12.10 7.26 -18.59
CA PHE A 145 11.10 7.83 -19.50
C PHE A 145 9.72 8.03 -18.87
N GLN A 146 9.41 7.39 -17.75
CA GLN A 146 8.11 7.58 -17.08
C GLN A 146 8.05 8.83 -16.19
N PHE A 147 9.14 9.53 -15.95
CA PHE A 147 9.23 10.76 -15.13
C PHE A 147 8.47 10.69 -13.80
N LYS A 148 8.25 9.49 -13.25
CA LYS A 148 7.53 9.31 -11.99
C LYS A 148 8.48 9.59 -10.83
N ARG A 149 8.00 10.30 -9.80
CA ARG A 149 8.65 10.30 -8.49
C ARG A 149 8.56 8.87 -7.96
N GLU A 150 9.68 8.20 -7.89
CA GLU A 150 9.72 6.82 -7.44
C GLU A 150 10.43 6.72 -6.10
N GLU A 151 10.16 5.63 -5.42
CA GLU A 151 11.00 5.24 -4.30
C GLU A 151 12.41 5.04 -4.82
N PRO A 152 13.43 5.61 -4.17
CA PRO A 152 14.81 5.33 -4.51
C PRO A 152 15.06 3.84 -4.37
N PHE A 153 15.68 3.23 -5.37
CA PHE A 153 16.05 1.83 -5.33
C PHE A 153 17.56 1.66 -5.40
N ILE A 154 18.05 0.65 -4.71
CA ILE A 154 19.46 0.26 -4.70
C ILE A 154 19.56 -1.10 -5.38
N VAL A 155 20.47 -1.24 -6.33
CA VAL A 155 20.81 -2.54 -6.90
C VAL A 155 22.13 -2.99 -6.28
N SER A 156 22.06 -3.91 -5.34
CA SER A 156 23.22 -4.43 -4.62
C SER A 156 22.92 -5.79 -4.02
N ASN A 157 23.67 -6.80 -4.46
CA ASN A 157 23.59 -8.15 -3.88
C ASN A 157 24.06 -8.17 -2.42
N GLU A 158 25.11 -7.43 -2.12
CA GLU A 158 25.68 -7.33 -0.79
C GLU A 158 24.64 -6.73 0.19
N LYS A 159 24.07 -5.60 -0.16
CA LYS A 159 23.04 -4.93 0.66
C LYS A 159 21.79 -5.78 0.80
N PHE A 160 21.40 -6.49 -0.25
CA PHE A 160 20.28 -7.42 -0.22
C PHE A 160 20.52 -8.54 0.82
N LEU A 161 21.70 -9.18 0.79
CA LEU A 161 22.05 -10.24 1.73
C LEU A 161 22.20 -9.73 3.17
N GLU A 162 22.77 -8.53 3.35
CA GLU A 162 22.82 -7.86 4.65
C GLU A 162 21.43 -7.70 5.24
N GLN A 163 20.50 -7.14 4.46
CA GLN A 163 19.13 -6.90 4.91
C GLN A 163 18.30 -8.19 5.04
N LEU A 164 18.57 -9.19 4.21
CA LEU A 164 17.97 -10.52 4.33
C LEU A 164 18.31 -11.18 5.67
N ASN A 165 19.54 -11.01 6.14
CA ASN A 165 20.03 -11.64 7.37
C ASN A 165 19.70 -10.82 8.63
N ASN A 166 19.79 -9.50 8.57
CA ASN A 166 19.76 -8.63 9.75
C ASN A 166 18.70 -7.51 9.67
N GLY A 167 18.08 -7.29 8.50
CA GLY A 167 17.11 -6.22 8.29
C GLY A 167 15.72 -6.58 8.79
N ARG A 168 14.88 -5.56 8.90
CA ARG A 168 13.42 -5.74 9.08
C ARG A 168 12.76 -5.73 7.72
N VAL A 169 12.45 -6.90 7.19
CA VAL A 169 11.88 -7.08 5.86
C VAL A 169 10.36 -7.06 5.93
N TYR A 170 9.73 -6.12 5.24
CA TYR A 170 8.28 -5.97 5.22
C TYR A 170 7.62 -6.62 4.01
N LYS A 171 8.35 -6.67 2.91
CA LYS A 171 7.85 -7.23 1.65
C LYS A 171 9.00 -7.71 0.79
N ILE A 172 8.78 -8.80 0.07
CA ILE A 172 9.65 -9.23 -1.01
C ILE A 172 8.83 -9.57 -2.25
N MET A 173 9.30 -9.13 -3.40
CA MET A 173 8.74 -9.46 -4.71
C MET A 173 9.78 -10.25 -5.51
N ILE A 174 9.35 -11.36 -6.09
CA ILE A 174 10.18 -12.32 -6.80
C ILE A 174 9.74 -12.36 -8.26
N PHE A 175 10.63 -12.00 -9.18
CA PHE A 175 10.33 -11.87 -10.61
C PHE A 175 10.86 -13.06 -11.41
N PHE A 176 10.00 -13.69 -12.20
CA PHE A 176 10.33 -14.89 -12.99
C PHE A 176 10.50 -14.64 -14.48
N GLY A 177 10.20 -13.43 -14.98
CA GLY A 177 10.22 -13.09 -16.39
C GLY A 177 9.03 -13.65 -17.19
N LEU A 178 9.17 -13.68 -18.52
CA LEU A 178 8.13 -14.10 -19.45
C LEU A 178 8.27 -15.61 -19.73
N GLY A 179 7.34 -16.44 -19.25
CA GLY A 179 7.33 -17.88 -19.55
C GLY A 179 6.07 -18.57 -19.05
N HIS A 180 5.37 -19.29 -19.96
CA HIS A 180 4.11 -19.99 -19.62
C HIS A 180 4.31 -21.29 -18.83
N SER A 181 5.48 -21.96 -18.99
CA SER A 181 5.74 -23.27 -18.38
C SER A 181 5.85 -23.26 -16.85
N LYS A 182 6.13 -22.09 -16.26
CA LYS A 182 6.29 -21.94 -14.81
C LYS A 182 4.97 -21.76 -14.05
N ASN A 183 3.84 -21.53 -14.75
CA ASN A 183 2.57 -21.20 -14.11
C ASN A 183 1.95 -22.33 -13.26
N LYS A 184 2.08 -23.60 -13.69
CA LYS A 184 1.53 -24.74 -12.95
C LYS A 184 2.33 -25.02 -11.69
N PHE A 185 3.66 -24.98 -11.83
CA PHE A 185 4.59 -25.23 -10.72
C PHE A 185 4.52 -24.13 -9.67
N THR A 186 4.45 -22.87 -10.07
CA THR A 186 4.33 -21.73 -9.13
C THR A 186 3.00 -21.74 -8.38
N LYS A 187 1.90 -22.22 -8.97
CA LYS A 187 0.63 -22.41 -8.28
C LYS A 187 0.72 -23.48 -7.17
N GLU A 188 1.36 -24.61 -7.49
CA GLU A 188 1.52 -25.70 -6.51
C GLU A 188 2.43 -25.27 -5.38
N LEU A 189 3.55 -24.63 -5.68
CA LEU A 189 4.48 -24.10 -4.68
C LEU A 189 3.81 -23.04 -3.78
N ASN A 190 2.99 -22.16 -4.36
CA ASN A 190 2.22 -21.18 -3.59
C ASN A 190 1.26 -21.87 -2.61
N LYS A 191 0.58 -22.94 -3.01
CA LYS A 191 -0.31 -23.73 -2.13
C LYS A 191 0.48 -24.38 -1.00
N GLN A 192 1.63 -24.98 -1.30
CA GLN A 192 2.53 -25.58 -0.31
C GLN A 192 3.08 -24.54 0.67
N PHE A 193 3.50 -23.38 0.20
CA PHE A 193 4.02 -22.30 1.04
C PHE A 193 2.95 -21.74 1.95
N ARG A 194 1.73 -21.52 1.47
CA ARG A 194 0.61 -21.07 2.33
C ARG A 194 0.31 -22.05 3.44
N SER A 195 0.41 -23.35 3.18
CA SER A 195 0.21 -24.39 4.19
C SER A 195 1.35 -24.45 5.19
N LYS A 196 2.61 -24.34 4.72
CA LYS A 196 3.81 -24.47 5.56
C LYS A 196 4.12 -23.21 6.38
N TYR A 197 3.89 -22.01 5.79
CA TYR A 197 4.26 -20.72 6.38
C TYR A 197 3.02 -19.87 6.68
N SER A 198 2.20 -20.33 7.62
CA SER A 198 0.92 -19.67 7.97
C SER A 198 1.07 -18.24 8.49
N MET A 199 2.28 -17.85 8.94
CA MET A 199 2.62 -16.49 9.37
C MET A 199 2.87 -15.53 8.19
N LEU A 200 2.82 -16.01 6.94
CA LEU A 200 3.08 -15.22 5.74
C LEU A 200 1.87 -15.27 4.80
N GLU A 201 1.74 -14.21 4.02
CA GLU A 201 0.78 -14.10 2.94
C GLU A 201 1.53 -14.10 1.59
N PHE A 202 1.04 -14.92 0.66
CA PHE A 202 1.62 -15.09 -0.66
C PHE A 202 0.61 -14.61 -1.70
N SER A 203 0.92 -13.51 -2.35
CA SER A 203 0.20 -13.02 -3.51
C SER A 203 0.96 -13.42 -4.78
N TRP A 204 0.23 -13.93 -5.78
CA TRP A 204 0.86 -14.45 -6.98
C TRP A 204 0.18 -13.94 -8.26
N THR A 205 1.04 -13.55 -9.21
CA THR A 205 0.66 -13.28 -10.60
C THR A 205 1.48 -14.17 -11.53
N THR A 206 1.20 -14.17 -12.82
CA THR A 206 1.96 -14.95 -13.81
C THR A 206 3.45 -14.62 -13.86
N LYS A 207 3.89 -13.53 -13.28
CA LYS A 207 5.26 -13.00 -13.40
C LYS A 207 5.95 -12.75 -12.06
N VAL A 208 5.17 -12.62 -10.98
CA VAL A 208 5.66 -12.14 -9.68
C VAL A 208 5.00 -12.92 -8.56
N ILE A 209 5.80 -13.35 -7.58
CA ILE A 209 5.32 -13.72 -6.25
C ILE A 209 5.65 -12.57 -5.32
N GLU A 210 4.66 -12.09 -4.57
CA GLU A 210 4.83 -11.14 -3.48
C GLU A 210 4.60 -11.87 -2.16
N ILE A 211 5.51 -11.68 -1.22
CA ILE A 211 5.44 -12.26 0.13
C ILE A 211 5.41 -11.10 1.13
N THR A 212 4.42 -11.14 2.02
CA THR A 212 4.23 -10.19 3.12
C THR A 212 3.94 -10.95 4.42
N PRO A 213 4.06 -10.34 5.58
CA PRO A 213 3.56 -10.94 6.82
C PRO A 213 2.05 -11.19 6.73
N TYR A 214 1.57 -12.24 7.37
CA TYR A 214 0.15 -12.59 7.38
C TYR A 214 -0.71 -11.45 7.96
N GLY A 215 -1.87 -11.22 7.36
CA GLY A 215 -2.79 -10.16 7.76
C GLY A 215 -2.29 -8.75 7.45
N CYS A 216 -1.18 -8.61 6.68
CA CYS A 216 -0.72 -7.33 6.19
C CYS A 216 -1.41 -6.97 4.87
N ASN A 217 -2.66 -6.51 4.98
CA ASN A 217 -3.42 -5.93 3.88
C ASN A 217 -4.09 -4.63 4.34
N LYS A 218 -4.53 -3.81 3.38
CA LYS A 218 -5.05 -2.46 3.67
C LYS A 218 -6.27 -2.46 4.59
N GLY A 219 -7.19 -3.41 4.44
CA GLY A 219 -8.39 -3.51 5.28
C GLY A 219 -8.04 -3.86 6.73
N MET A 220 -7.21 -4.87 6.95
CA MET A 220 -6.77 -5.26 8.30
C MET A 220 -5.93 -4.17 8.97
N GLY A 221 -5.05 -3.50 8.21
CA GLY A 221 -4.28 -2.37 8.73
C GLY A 221 -5.13 -1.21 9.15
N LEU A 222 -6.14 -0.84 8.35
CA LEU A 222 -7.07 0.23 8.69
C LEU A 222 -7.95 -0.15 9.88
N LYS A 223 -8.43 -1.39 9.94
CA LYS A 223 -9.18 -1.90 11.10
C LYS A 223 -8.37 -1.80 12.38
N TYR A 224 -7.13 -2.30 12.36
CA TYR A 224 -6.22 -2.18 13.51
C TYR A 224 -6.04 -0.72 13.94
N TYR A 225 -5.82 0.19 12.98
CA TYR A 225 -5.67 1.61 13.25
C TYR A 225 -6.94 2.22 13.86
N THR A 226 -8.12 1.94 13.30
CA THR A 226 -9.40 2.52 13.78
C THR A 226 -9.74 2.03 15.17
N GLU A 227 -9.50 0.75 15.48
CA GLU A 227 -9.68 0.19 16.83
C GLU A 227 -8.73 0.85 17.84
N ALA A 228 -7.45 1.01 17.49
CA ALA A 228 -6.43 1.63 18.35
C ALA A 228 -6.70 3.12 18.61
N MET A 229 -7.28 3.83 17.62
CA MET A 229 -7.56 5.27 17.71
C MET A 229 -9.01 5.59 18.14
N GLY A 230 -9.84 4.57 18.38
CA GLY A 230 -11.20 4.71 18.88
C GLY A 230 -12.22 5.21 17.84
N PHE A 231 -11.95 5.06 16.53
CA PHE A 231 -12.91 5.44 15.50
C PHE A 231 -14.03 4.41 15.38
N LYS A 232 -15.27 4.89 15.27
CA LYS A 232 -16.40 4.04 14.91
C LYS A 232 -16.41 3.79 13.41
N LYS A 233 -16.91 2.64 13.00
CA LYS A 233 -16.92 2.20 11.59
C LYS A 233 -17.71 3.16 10.70
N GLU A 234 -18.79 3.73 11.20
CA GLU A 234 -19.62 4.70 10.52
C GLU A 234 -18.93 6.05 10.24
N ASP A 235 -17.87 6.38 10.98
CA ASP A 235 -17.11 7.62 10.82
C ASP A 235 -15.88 7.45 9.91
N VAL A 236 -15.68 6.25 9.36
CA VAL A 236 -14.52 5.92 8.51
C VAL A 236 -14.92 5.86 7.03
N TYR A 237 -14.31 6.71 6.22
CA TYR A 237 -14.50 6.81 4.78
C TYR A 237 -13.27 6.29 4.05
N VAL A 238 -13.44 5.35 3.12
CA VAL A 238 -12.32 4.71 2.41
C VAL A 238 -12.37 4.99 0.92
N VAL A 239 -11.22 5.28 0.31
CA VAL A 239 -11.10 5.58 -1.13
C VAL A 239 -9.92 4.80 -1.73
N GLY A 240 -10.15 4.14 -2.88
CA GLY A 240 -9.12 3.35 -3.56
C GLY A 240 -9.51 3.04 -5.01
N ASP A 241 -8.65 2.34 -5.76
CA ASP A 241 -8.87 2.05 -7.18
C ASP A 241 -8.47 0.64 -7.63
N SER A 242 -7.80 -0.14 -6.81
CA SER A 242 -7.16 -1.38 -7.24
C SER A 242 -7.51 -2.60 -6.37
N GLY A 243 -7.05 -3.79 -6.80
CA GLY A 243 -7.41 -5.04 -6.13
C GLY A 243 -6.98 -5.14 -4.67
N ASN A 244 -5.88 -4.46 -4.28
CA ASN A 244 -5.42 -4.43 -2.89
C ASN A 244 -6.28 -3.53 -1.98
N ASP A 245 -7.19 -2.71 -2.56
CA ASP A 245 -8.15 -1.88 -1.83
C ASP A 245 -9.43 -2.63 -1.49
N ILE A 246 -9.69 -3.78 -2.12
CA ILE A 246 -10.91 -4.57 -1.90
C ILE A 246 -11.08 -4.90 -0.42
N SER A 247 -10.00 -5.23 0.28
CA SER A 247 -10.05 -5.54 1.70
C SER A 247 -10.58 -4.38 2.56
N MET A 248 -10.21 -3.13 2.26
CA MET A 248 -10.76 -1.98 2.98
C MET A 248 -12.16 -1.60 2.51
N PHE A 249 -12.52 -1.79 1.23
CA PHE A 249 -13.90 -1.63 0.77
C PHE A 249 -14.84 -2.60 1.45
N THR A 250 -14.44 -3.87 1.59
CA THR A 250 -15.26 -4.89 2.26
C THR A 250 -15.42 -4.59 3.76
N GLU A 251 -14.35 -4.18 4.43
CA GLU A 251 -14.35 -3.87 5.86
C GLU A 251 -15.21 -2.62 6.17
N PHE A 252 -15.12 -1.58 5.34
CA PHE A 252 -15.82 -0.29 5.53
C PHE A 252 -16.83 -0.01 4.42
N TYR A 253 -17.65 -1.00 4.06
CA TYR A 253 -18.49 -1.01 2.87
C TYR A 253 -19.38 0.23 2.75
N GLU A 254 -20.09 0.62 3.82
CA GLU A 254 -21.07 1.70 3.80
C GLU A 254 -20.50 3.04 3.31
N ASN A 255 -19.26 3.34 3.68
CA ASN A 255 -18.54 4.57 3.34
C ASN A 255 -17.36 4.30 2.38
N SER A 256 -17.48 3.29 1.51
CA SER A 256 -16.44 2.93 0.56
C SER A 256 -16.65 3.58 -0.80
N TYR A 257 -15.61 4.16 -1.36
CA TYR A 257 -15.58 4.88 -2.63
C TYR A 257 -14.51 4.33 -3.55
N CYS A 258 -14.90 3.67 -4.63
CA CYS A 258 -13.96 3.23 -5.65
C CYS A 258 -13.79 4.28 -6.73
N MET A 259 -12.57 4.47 -7.21
CA MET A 259 -12.31 5.39 -8.32
C MET A 259 -12.98 4.90 -9.61
N ARG A 260 -13.62 5.82 -10.35
CA ARG A 260 -14.39 5.48 -11.58
C ARG A 260 -13.57 4.78 -12.66
N HIS A 261 -12.27 5.06 -12.74
CA HIS A 261 -11.36 4.44 -13.72
C HIS A 261 -10.90 3.03 -13.33
N ALA A 262 -11.16 2.59 -12.10
CA ALA A 262 -10.86 1.23 -11.66
C ALA A 262 -11.59 0.18 -12.50
N TYR A 263 -11.05 -1.04 -12.56
CA TYR A 263 -11.71 -2.15 -13.23
C TYR A 263 -13.07 -2.46 -12.58
N THR A 264 -14.04 -2.88 -13.40
CA THR A 264 -15.38 -3.26 -12.91
C THR A 264 -15.31 -4.38 -11.86
N SER A 265 -14.35 -5.30 -12.00
CA SER A 265 -14.07 -6.36 -11.03
C SER A 265 -13.70 -5.85 -9.64
N VAL A 266 -13.15 -4.64 -9.53
CA VAL A 266 -12.82 -3.96 -8.26
C VAL A 266 -13.99 -3.12 -7.78
N ARG A 267 -14.60 -2.32 -8.68
CA ARG A 267 -15.69 -1.39 -8.33
C ARG A 267 -16.89 -2.05 -7.67
N LYS A 268 -17.18 -3.32 -7.98
CA LYS A 268 -18.30 -4.07 -7.39
C LYS A 268 -18.17 -4.30 -5.87
N TYR A 269 -16.98 -4.13 -5.30
CA TYR A 269 -16.73 -4.29 -3.86
C TYR A 269 -16.92 -3.01 -3.06
N ALA A 270 -17.01 -1.85 -3.71
CA ALA A 270 -17.30 -0.58 -3.05
C ALA A 270 -18.76 -0.18 -3.26
N LYS A 271 -19.35 0.48 -2.27
CA LYS A 271 -20.73 0.97 -2.33
C LYS A 271 -20.89 2.14 -3.30
N HIS A 272 -19.88 3.01 -3.37
CA HIS A 272 -19.94 4.23 -4.17
C HIS A 272 -18.79 4.31 -5.18
N THR A 273 -18.97 5.14 -6.21
CA THR A 273 -17.90 5.47 -7.16
C THR A 273 -17.66 6.97 -7.20
N VAL A 274 -16.40 7.36 -7.29
CA VAL A 274 -15.99 8.76 -7.39
C VAL A 274 -14.98 8.95 -8.52
N SER A 275 -15.07 10.06 -9.25
CA SER A 275 -14.14 10.31 -10.35
C SER A 275 -12.83 10.99 -9.92
N ARG A 276 -12.81 11.65 -8.75
CA ARG A 276 -11.69 12.37 -8.16
C ARG A 276 -11.89 12.46 -6.64
N VAL A 277 -10.82 12.33 -5.86
CA VAL A 277 -10.91 12.36 -4.40
C VAL A 277 -11.50 13.68 -3.88
N TYR A 278 -11.11 14.83 -4.44
CA TYR A 278 -11.63 16.13 -4.02
C TYR A 278 -13.16 16.29 -4.20
N LYS A 279 -13.81 15.46 -5.00
CA LYS A 279 -15.28 15.52 -5.17
C LYS A 279 -16.03 15.01 -3.94
N LEU A 280 -15.37 14.26 -3.07
CA LEU A 280 -15.92 13.84 -1.77
C LEU A 280 -16.23 15.05 -0.87
N GLU A 281 -15.57 16.19 -1.08
CA GLU A 281 -15.80 17.40 -0.30
C GLU A 281 -17.28 17.81 -0.21
N LYS A 282 -17.99 17.77 -1.34
CA LYS A 282 -19.42 18.12 -1.38
C LYS A 282 -20.29 17.16 -0.56
N MET A 283 -19.85 15.91 -0.43
CA MET A 283 -20.61 14.88 0.26
C MET A 283 -20.27 14.83 1.76
N LEU A 284 -18.99 15.07 2.09
CA LEU A 284 -18.48 14.84 3.45
C LEU A 284 -18.38 16.12 4.30
N LEU A 285 -18.15 17.30 3.69
CA LEU A 285 -18.03 18.58 4.40
C LEU A 285 -19.24 19.49 4.20
N LYS A 286 -20.04 19.32 3.12
CA LYS A 286 -21.22 20.16 2.85
C LYS A 286 -22.55 19.47 3.18
N GLY A 287 -22.53 18.18 3.52
CA GLY A 287 -23.72 17.44 3.93
C GLY A 287 -24.30 17.87 5.27
N ASP A 288 -23.50 18.49 6.12
CA ASP A 288 -23.91 18.91 7.46
C ASP A 288 -24.71 20.26 7.47
N ASN A 289 -24.77 20.99 6.34
CA ASN A 289 -25.48 22.26 6.22
C ASN A 289 -26.92 22.14 5.65
N LYS A 290 -27.60 21.00 5.79
CA LYS A 290 -29.00 20.85 5.40
C LYS A 290 -29.99 21.02 6.54
N ASN A 291 -29.57 21.51 7.68
CA ASN A 291 -30.44 21.84 8.82
C ASN A 291 -30.24 23.31 9.29
N GLU A 292 -30.24 24.25 8.37
CA GLU A 292 -30.54 25.66 8.64
C GLU A 292 -31.64 26.13 7.68
#